data_12b3270bf3463792d42fb7cf3b558a44
#
_entry.id   12b3270bf3463792d42fb7cf3b558a44
#
_cell.length_a   1.000
_cell.length_b   1.000
_cell.length_c   1.000
_cell.angle_alpha   90.00
_cell.angle_beta   90.00
_cell.angle_gamma   90.00
#
_symmetry.space_group_name_H-M   'P 1'
#
loop_
_entity.id
_entity.type
_entity.pdbx_description
1 polymer ?
#
loop_
_entity_poly.entity_id
_entity_poly.type
_entity_poly.pdbx_seq_one_letter_code
_entity_poly.pdbx_strand_id
1 'polypeptide(L)'
;MAGHSKWANIQHRKKRQDNKRGKLFTKLIKEITVAAREGGGDADSNPRLRLALDKAFSGNMNKETVEKAINRGTGNLEGVNYEELTYEGYSSSGVAIIVECVTDNKNRTVAEVRHVFSRFAGNLGSSGSVSYLFKKKGVISYEDTNKAEQIIDLAIEHNAEDILQEDNYVEIHTDKSDYLNIAKVLKDNDFIFDNAELEMHADTKVDLAGDDADSFIKFMDAIEELDDVQNVYTNAEYEQKLS
;
A
#
# COMPACT_ATOMS: atom_id res chain seq x y z
N MET A 1 -2.85 -7.92 24.01
CA MET A 1 -3.97 -7.14 23.45
C MET A 1 -3.58 -6.20 22.31
N ALA A 2 -2.32 -6.17 21.88
CA ALA A 2 -1.85 -5.36 20.74
C ALA A 2 -2.27 -5.90 19.35
N GLY A 3 -2.63 -7.19 19.24
CA GLY A 3 -3.02 -7.82 17.98
C GLY A 3 -4.35 -7.31 17.41
N HIS A 4 -5.36 -7.12 18.28
CA HIS A 4 -6.70 -6.73 17.83
C HIS A 4 -6.78 -5.32 17.23
N SER A 5 -5.97 -4.35 17.66
CA SER A 5 -5.97 -3.01 17.09
C SER A 5 -5.32 -3.00 15.69
N LYS A 6 -4.26 -3.79 15.48
CA LYS A 6 -3.57 -3.92 14.19
C LYS A 6 -4.47 -4.59 13.15
N TRP A 7 -5.17 -5.67 13.54
CA TRP A 7 -6.15 -6.36 12.71
C TRP A 7 -7.34 -5.48 12.34
N ALA A 8 -7.90 -4.73 13.28
CA ALA A 8 -9.00 -3.80 13.02
C ALA A 8 -8.58 -2.74 11.98
N ASN A 9 -7.37 -2.18 12.09
CA ASN A 9 -6.84 -1.20 11.13
C ASN A 9 -6.67 -1.80 9.72
N ILE A 10 -6.21 -3.04 9.60
CA ILE A 10 -6.08 -3.77 8.33
C ILE A 10 -7.46 -4.00 7.71
N GLN A 11 -8.43 -4.49 8.46
CA GLN A 11 -9.80 -4.74 8.00
C GLN A 11 -10.48 -3.45 7.52
N HIS A 12 -10.26 -2.32 8.20
CA HIS A 12 -10.82 -1.02 7.80
C HIS A 12 -10.19 -0.49 6.52
N ARG A 13 -8.88 -0.62 6.37
CA ARG A 13 -8.17 -0.25 5.14
C ARG A 13 -8.73 -1.01 3.94
N LYS A 14 -8.98 -2.31 4.08
CA LYS A 14 -9.56 -3.14 3.03
C LYS A 14 -11.00 -2.74 2.70
N LYS A 15 -11.86 -2.59 3.70
CA LYS A 15 -13.28 -2.21 3.49
C LYS A 15 -13.43 -0.86 2.78
N ARG A 16 -12.47 0.06 2.95
CA ARG A 16 -12.39 1.33 2.21
C ARG A 16 -11.98 1.11 0.75
N GLN A 17 -11.07 0.20 0.47
CA GLN A 17 -10.62 -0.11 -0.90
C GLN A 17 -11.71 -0.79 -1.72
N ASP A 18 -12.48 -1.70 -1.15
CA ASP A 18 -13.56 -2.41 -1.83
C ASP A 18 -14.70 -1.49 -2.31
N ASN A 19 -14.98 -0.41 -1.58
CA ASN A 19 -16.04 0.55 -1.91
C ASN A 19 -15.67 1.50 -3.08
N LYS A 20 -14.44 1.46 -3.61
CA LYS A 20 -13.94 2.43 -4.60
C LYS A 20 -13.32 1.76 -5.84
N ARG A 21 -13.98 0.73 -6.38
CA ARG A 21 -13.48 -0.08 -7.50
C ARG A 21 -12.96 0.74 -8.71
N GLY A 22 -13.62 1.85 -9.04
CA GLY A 22 -13.17 2.72 -10.14
C GLY A 22 -11.82 3.40 -9.86
N LYS A 23 -11.60 3.86 -8.64
CA LYS A 23 -10.32 4.46 -8.21
C LYS A 23 -9.21 3.42 -8.12
N LEU A 24 -9.52 2.22 -7.63
CA LEU A 24 -8.57 1.12 -7.61
C LEU A 24 -8.03 0.82 -9.02
N PHE A 25 -8.91 0.78 -10.02
CA PHE A 25 -8.48 0.55 -11.40
C PHE A 25 -7.58 1.67 -11.93
N THR A 26 -7.89 2.92 -11.63
CA THR A 26 -7.03 4.06 -12.02
C THR A 26 -5.65 3.95 -11.38
N LYS A 27 -5.57 3.63 -10.09
CA LYS A 27 -4.31 3.40 -9.36
C LYS A 27 -3.51 2.24 -9.98
N LEU A 28 -4.15 1.11 -10.25
CA LEU A 28 -3.51 -0.05 -10.87
C LEU A 28 -3.01 0.23 -12.30
N ILE A 29 -3.76 1.00 -13.10
CA ILE A 29 -3.30 1.42 -14.45
C ILE A 29 -2.04 2.26 -14.34
N LYS A 30 -1.98 3.22 -13.41
CA LYS A 30 -0.79 4.05 -13.16
C LYS A 30 0.39 3.18 -12.72
N GLU A 31 0.18 2.27 -11.75
CA GLU A 31 1.21 1.36 -11.24
C GLU A 31 1.76 0.44 -12.34
N ILE A 32 0.90 -0.19 -13.15
CA ILE A 32 1.32 -1.02 -14.29
C ILE A 32 2.14 -0.19 -15.29
N THR A 33 1.72 1.03 -15.59
CA THR A 33 2.42 1.91 -16.54
C THR A 33 3.81 2.28 -16.02
N VAL A 34 3.93 2.63 -14.74
CA VAL A 34 5.23 2.97 -14.12
C VAL A 34 6.12 1.74 -14.03
N ALA A 35 5.60 0.61 -13.56
CA ALA A 35 6.34 -0.64 -13.47
C ALA A 35 6.90 -1.10 -14.83
N ALA A 36 6.07 -1.02 -15.89
CA ALA A 36 6.49 -1.37 -17.24
C ALA A 36 7.54 -0.41 -17.79
N ARG A 37 7.49 0.88 -17.43
CA ARG A 37 8.48 1.87 -17.84
C ARG A 37 9.85 1.61 -17.19
N GLU A 38 9.87 1.25 -15.92
CA GLU A 38 11.10 1.05 -15.17
C GLU A 38 11.79 -0.29 -15.43
N GLY A 39 11.01 -1.36 -15.50
CA GLY A 39 11.51 -2.72 -15.59
C GLY A 39 11.19 -3.47 -16.89
N GLY A 40 10.55 -2.79 -17.86
CA GLY A 40 10.10 -3.42 -19.11
C GLY A 40 8.72 -4.08 -19.00
N GLY A 41 8.13 -4.42 -20.15
CA GLY A 41 6.77 -4.95 -20.26
C GLY A 41 6.63 -6.46 -20.04
N ASP A 42 7.71 -7.16 -19.77
CA ASP A 42 7.71 -8.60 -19.53
C ASP A 42 7.61 -8.90 -18.02
N ALA A 43 6.49 -9.50 -17.61
CA ALA A 43 6.21 -9.81 -16.21
C ALA A 43 7.15 -10.88 -15.62
N ASP A 44 7.75 -11.73 -16.45
CA ASP A 44 8.69 -12.77 -15.99
C ASP A 44 10.01 -12.16 -15.53
N SER A 45 10.43 -11.07 -16.17
CA SER A 45 11.65 -10.34 -15.84
C SER A 45 11.40 -9.10 -14.96
N ASN A 46 10.14 -8.69 -14.73
CA ASN A 46 9.76 -7.51 -13.97
C ASN A 46 8.86 -7.88 -12.78
N PRO A 47 9.43 -8.14 -11.59
CA PRO A 47 8.65 -8.53 -10.41
C PRO A 47 7.62 -7.48 -9.96
N ARG A 48 7.93 -6.16 -10.10
CA ARG A 48 7.00 -5.07 -9.79
C ARG A 48 5.77 -5.14 -10.69
N LEU A 49 5.98 -5.32 -12.00
CA LEU A 49 4.91 -5.47 -12.98
C LEU A 49 4.08 -6.71 -12.68
N ARG A 50 4.71 -7.84 -12.37
CA ARG A 50 4.03 -9.10 -12.04
C ARG A 50 3.05 -8.92 -10.88
N LEU A 51 3.48 -8.30 -9.78
CA LEU A 51 2.61 -8.04 -8.62
C LEU A 51 1.45 -7.09 -8.98
N ALA A 52 1.71 -6.05 -9.77
CA ALA A 52 0.66 -5.14 -10.23
C ALA A 52 -0.37 -5.87 -11.12
N LEU A 53 0.08 -6.80 -11.96
CA LEU A 53 -0.79 -7.63 -12.81
C LEU A 53 -1.63 -8.60 -11.98
N ASP A 54 -1.04 -9.25 -10.99
CA ASP A 54 -1.76 -10.14 -10.07
C ASP A 54 -2.90 -9.38 -9.37
N LYS A 55 -2.63 -8.19 -8.85
CA LYS A 55 -3.66 -7.32 -8.23
C LYS A 55 -4.72 -6.89 -9.24
N ALA A 56 -4.33 -6.55 -10.47
CA ALA A 56 -5.27 -6.13 -11.52
C ALA A 56 -6.22 -7.27 -11.92
N PHE A 57 -5.71 -8.47 -12.10
CA PHE A 57 -6.52 -9.63 -12.47
C PHE A 57 -7.39 -10.12 -11.31
N SER A 58 -6.89 -10.11 -10.09
CA SER A 58 -7.70 -10.40 -8.88
C SER A 58 -8.86 -9.40 -8.72
N GLY A 59 -8.64 -8.12 -9.10
CA GLY A 59 -9.68 -7.09 -9.16
C GLY A 59 -10.61 -7.20 -10.37
N ASN A 60 -10.45 -8.23 -11.24
CA ASN A 60 -11.18 -8.40 -12.49
C ASN A 60 -10.97 -7.23 -13.50
N MET A 61 -9.75 -6.71 -13.59
CA MET A 61 -9.40 -5.75 -14.63
C MET A 61 -9.35 -6.46 -16.00
N ASN A 62 -9.86 -5.79 -17.03
CA ASN A 62 -9.86 -6.33 -18.39
C ASN A 62 -8.42 -6.41 -18.93
N LYS A 63 -8.11 -7.53 -19.60
CA LYS A 63 -6.80 -7.79 -20.21
C LYS A 63 -6.37 -6.70 -21.19
N GLU A 64 -7.29 -6.19 -22.01
CA GLU A 64 -7.03 -5.11 -22.95
C GLU A 64 -6.59 -3.81 -22.24
N THR A 65 -7.19 -3.50 -21.08
CA THR A 65 -6.80 -2.34 -20.25
C THR A 65 -5.38 -2.50 -19.71
N VAL A 66 -5.04 -3.70 -19.25
CA VAL A 66 -3.71 -4.05 -18.77
C VAL A 66 -2.67 -3.92 -19.89
N GLU A 67 -2.93 -4.50 -21.07
CA GLU A 67 -2.05 -4.42 -22.22
C GLU A 67 -1.80 -2.97 -22.68
N LYS A 68 -2.85 -2.13 -22.66
CA LYS A 68 -2.72 -0.70 -22.96
C LYS A 68 -1.83 0.03 -21.94
N ALA A 69 -1.93 -0.30 -20.66
CA ALA A 69 -1.10 0.28 -19.62
C ALA A 69 0.38 -0.12 -19.78
N ILE A 70 0.66 -1.40 -20.05
CA ILE A 70 2.01 -1.90 -20.34
C ILE A 70 2.59 -1.18 -21.57
N ASN A 71 1.83 -1.12 -22.67
CA ASN A 71 2.29 -0.49 -23.92
C ASN A 71 2.58 1.01 -23.76
N ARG A 72 1.83 1.72 -22.90
CA ARG A 72 2.15 3.11 -22.53
C ARG A 72 3.45 3.20 -21.75
N GLY A 73 3.66 2.31 -20.79
CA GLY A 73 4.88 2.28 -19.99
C GLY A 73 6.12 2.00 -20.82
N THR A 74 6.05 1.05 -21.75
CA THR A 74 7.15 0.68 -22.65
C THR A 74 7.36 1.64 -23.83
N GLY A 75 6.53 2.67 -23.97
CA GLY A 75 6.62 3.65 -25.07
C GLY A 75 6.05 3.18 -26.42
N ASN A 76 5.41 2.01 -26.47
CA ASN A 76 4.78 1.47 -27.68
C ASN A 76 3.42 2.13 -27.99
N LEU A 77 2.88 2.89 -27.05
CA LEU A 77 1.64 3.64 -27.19
C LEU A 77 1.84 5.05 -26.62
N GLU A 78 1.42 6.09 -27.35
CA GLU A 78 1.40 7.44 -26.83
C GLU A 78 0.54 7.52 -25.56
N GLY A 79 1.03 8.23 -24.56
CA GLY A 79 0.35 8.37 -23.29
C GLY A 79 0.94 9.42 -22.39
N VAL A 80 0.34 9.53 -21.22
CA VAL A 80 0.75 10.47 -20.19
C VAL A 80 2.04 9.96 -19.52
N ASN A 81 2.99 10.86 -19.31
CA ASN A 81 4.21 10.55 -18.57
C ASN A 81 3.95 10.74 -17.08
N TYR A 82 3.86 9.65 -16.34
CA TYR A 82 3.68 9.69 -14.89
C TYR A 82 5.03 9.83 -14.18
N GLU A 83 5.03 10.57 -13.08
CA GLU A 83 6.14 10.70 -12.15
C GLU A 83 5.71 10.22 -10.76
N GLU A 84 6.63 9.56 -10.05
CA GLU A 84 6.44 9.17 -8.65
C GLU A 84 6.91 10.30 -7.74
N LEU A 85 6.08 10.67 -6.78
CA LEU A 85 6.36 11.73 -5.81
C LEU A 85 6.01 11.24 -4.41
N THR A 86 6.81 11.61 -3.43
CA THR A 86 6.54 11.34 -2.03
C THR A 86 6.39 12.66 -1.28
N TYR A 87 5.28 12.81 -0.56
CA TYR A 87 5.04 13.92 0.33
C TYR A 87 5.08 13.43 1.77
N GLU A 88 5.62 14.26 2.65
CA GLU A 88 5.82 13.97 4.05
C GLU A 88 5.23 15.05 4.92
N GLY A 89 4.66 14.68 6.07
CA GLY A 89 4.07 15.67 6.97
C GLY A 89 3.55 15.06 8.27
N TYR A 90 2.94 15.92 9.08
CA TYR A 90 2.34 15.54 10.34
C TYR A 90 0.87 15.95 10.39
N SER A 91 0.04 15.13 11.02
CA SER A 91 -1.32 15.52 11.40
C SER A 91 -1.29 16.53 12.55
N SER A 92 -2.45 17.11 12.86
CA SER A 92 -2.63 17.97 14.06
C SER A 92 -2.30 17.28 15.37
N SER A 93 -2.48 15.94 15.44
CA SER A 93 -2.19 15.12 16.62
C SER A 93 -0.77 14.55 16.63
N GLY A 94 0.14 15.03 15.75
CA GLY A 94 1.54 14.63 15.71
C GLY A 94 1.80 13.27 15.02
N VAL A 95 0.81 12.68 14.34
CA VAL A 95 1.00 11.49 13.54
C VAL A 95 1.87 11.80 12.32
N ALA A 96 2.93 11.04 12.12
CA ALA A 96 3.75 11.10 10.93
C ALA A 96 3.03 10.45 9.74
N ILE A 97 3.09 11.11 8.59
CA ILE A 97 2.35 10.72 7.39
C ILE A 97 3.28 10.75 6.18
N ILE A 98 3.32 9.65 5.43
CA ILE A 98 3.94 9.56 4.10
C ILE A 98 2.83 9.36 3.07
N VAL A 99 2.83 10.15 2.01
CA VAL A 99 1.89 10.07 0.90
C VAL A 99 2.66 9.79 -0.39
N GLU A 100 2.53 8.59 -0.94
CA GLU A 100 3.08 8.23 -2.24
C GLU A 100 2.07 8.55 -3.35
N CYS A 101 2.52 9.28 -4.34
CA CYS A 101 1.71 9.74 -5.46
C CYS A 101 2.31 9.31 -6.80
N VAL A 102 1.43 9.01 -7.76
CA VAL A 102 1.79 8.86 -9.18
C VAL A 102 0.96 9.85 -9.98
N THR A 103 1.62 10.82 -10.62
CA THR A 103 0.96 11.95 -11.25
C THR A 103 1.61 12.36 -12.58
N ASP A 104 0.80 12.94 -13.42
CA ASP A 104 1.23 13.66 -14.63
C ASP A 104 1.40 15.17 -14.41
N ASN A 105 1.03 15.67 -13.20
CA ASN A 105 1.08 17.11 -12.88
C ASN A 105 1.43 17.37 -11.42
N LYS A 106 2.72 17.54 -11.15
CA LYS A 106 3.26 17.82 -9.80
C LYS A 106 2.60 19.02 -9.11
N ASN A 107 2.32 20.10 -9.87
CA ASN A 107 1.76 21.32 -9.28
C ASN A 107 0.33 21.12 -8.81
N ARG A 108 -0.48 20.37 -9.54
CA ARG A 108 -1.81 19.97 -9.11
C ARG A 108 -1.72 19.11 -7.85
N THR A 109 -0.95 18.05 -7.89
CA THR A 109 -0.85 17.08 -6.79
C THR A 109 -0.37 17.73 -5.50
N VAL A 110 0.69 18.54 -5.53
CA VAL A 110 1.17 19.22 -4.31
C VAL A 110 0.14 20.20 -3.74
N ALA A 111 -0.63 20.87 -4.60
CA ALA A 111 -1.67 21.78 -4.15
C ALA A 111 -2.83 21.02 -3.47
N GLU A 112 -3.27 19.91 -4.04
CA GLU A 112 -4.32 19.06 -3.49
C GLU A 112 -3.91 18.41 -2.16
N VAL A 113 -2.71 17.81 -2.10
CA VAL A 113 -2.16 17.24 -0.87
C VAL A 113 -2.05 18.30 0.23
N ARG A 114 -1.46 19.46 -0.08
CA ARG A 114 -1.34 20.59 0.88
C ARG A 114 -2.69 21.07 1.35
N HIS A 115 -3.68 21.13 0.48
CA HIS A 115 -5.04 21.53 0.84
C HIS A 115 -5.65 20.59 1.88
N VAL A 116 -5.52 19.26 1.68
CA VAL A 116 -6.01 18.27 2.65
C VAL A 116 -5.30 18.41 3.99
N PHE A 117 -3.95 18.48 4.01
CA PHE A 117 -3.21 18.70 5.26
C PHE A 117 -3.71 19.95 6.00
N SER A 118 -3.80 21.08 5.30
CA SER A 118 -4.24 22.35 5.89
C SER A 118 -5.68 22.30 6.39
N ARG A 119 -6.58 21.64 5.68
CA ARG A 119 -8.00 21.48 6.06
C ARG A 119 -8.16 20.77 7.40
N PHE A 120 -7.28 19.85 7.73
CA PHE A 120 -7.30 19.08 8.97
C PHE A 120 -6.25 19.55 9.98
N ALA A 121 -5.81 20.80 9.86
CA ALA A 121 -4.81 21.42 10.75
C ALA A 121 -3.47 20.64 10.83
N GLY A 122 -3.16 19.83 9.83
CA GLY A 122 -1.86 19.19 9.67
C GLY A 122 -0.86 20.09 8.95
N ASN A 123 0.38 19.66 8.89
CA ASN A 123 1.47 20.38 8.27
C ASN A 123 2.21 19.49 7.25
N LEU A 124 2.27 19.94 5.99
CA LEU A 124 3.10 19.33 4.97
C LEU A 124 4.54 19.80 5.14
N GLY A 125 5.45 18.86 5.43
CA GLY A 125 6.86 19.12 5.66
C GLY A 125 7.70 19.08 4.38
N SER A 126 9.02 19.17 4.56
CA SER A 126 10.00 18.90 3.51
C SER A 126 10.28 17.39 3.38
N SER A 127 10.90 16.98 2.28
CA SER A 127 11.40 15.62 2.12
C SER A 127 12.37 15.26 3.26
N GLY A 128 12.23 14.06 3.83
CA GLY A 128 13.00 13.60 4.97
C GLY A 128 12.44 14.01 6.35
N SER A 129 11.31 14.72 6.41
CA SER A 129 10.76 15.20 7.68
C SER A 129 10.16 14.10 8.55
N VAL A 130 9.68 13.00 7.94
CA VAL A 130 9.08 11.86 8.66
C VAL A 130 9.61 10.50 8.19
N SER A 131 10.19 10.39 7.00
CA SER A 131 10.61 9.11 6.40
C SER A 131 11.62 8.36 7.26
N TYR A 132 12.41 9.04 8.09
CA TYR A 132 13.35 8.42 9.05
C TYR A 132 12.65 7.58 10.13
N LEU A 133 11.36 7.78 10.36
CA LEU A 133 10.54 7.02 11.30
C LEU A 133 10.05 5.70 10.70
N PHE A 134 10.19 5.52 9.39
CA PHE A 134 9.62 4.39 8.67
C PHE A 134 10.71 3.52 8.04
N LYS A 135 10.45 2.21 8.01
CA LYS A 135 11.24 1.23 7.28
C LYS A 135 10.37 0.57 6.22
N LYS A 136 10.91 0.38 5.03
CA LYS A 136 10.20 -0.33 3.97
C LYS A 136 10.28 -1.83 4.21
N LYS A 137 9.13 -2.48 4.41
CA LYS A 137 9.01 -3.92 4.65
C LYS A 137 8.12 -4.57 3.60
N GLY A 138 8.36 -5.84 3.31
CA GLY A 138 7.42 -6.67 2.58
C GLY A 138 6.34 -7.17 3.52
N VAL A 139 5.08 -7.09 3.08
CA VAL A 139 3.92 -7.62 3.80
C VAL A 139 3.18 -8.55 2.88
N ILE A 140 2.99 -9.80 3.31
CA ILE A 140 2.23 -10.83 2.58
C ILE A 140 1.14 -11.34 3.50
N SER A 141 -0.13 -11.33 3.04
CA SER A 141 -1.24 -11.72 3.89
C SER A 141 -2.17 -12.74 3.26
N TYR A 142 -2.71 -13.58 4.13
CA TYR A 142 -3.74 -14.59 3.88
C TYR A 142 -4.91 -14.31 4.80
N GLU A 143 -6.13 -14.18 4.25
CA GLU A 143 -7.29 -13.75 5.03
C GLU A 143 -8.12 -14.88 5.60
N ASP A 144 -8.19 -15.99 4.90
CA ASP A 144 -8.93 -17.19 5.34
C ASP A 144 -8.17 -18.44 4.87
N THR A 145 -7.13 -18.81 5.63
CA THR A 145 -6.31 -19.96 5.31
C THR A 145 -6.40 -21.06 6.37
N ASN A 146 -6.60 -22.29 5.92
CA ASN A 146 -6.51 -23.49 6.76
C ASN A 146 -5.11 -24.12 6.72
N LYS A 147 -4.14 -23.47 6.07
CA LYS A 147 -2.75 -23.93 5.91
C LYS A 147 -1.75 -23.04 6.66
N ALA A 148 -2.21 -22.32 7.68
CA ALA A 148 -1.41 -21.32 8.41
C ALA A 148 -0.04 -21.87 8.87
N GLU A 149 0.01 -23.04 9.50
CA GLU A 149 1.27 -23.66 9.98
C GLU A 149 2.28 -23.86 8.84
N GLN A 150 1.84 -24.42 7.70
CA GLN A 150 2.71 -24.69 6.55
C GLN A 150 3.24 -23.39 5.92
N ILE A 151 2.40 -22.36 5.84
CA ILE A 151 2.76 -21.04 5.33
C ILE A 151 3.80 -20.39 6.25
N ILE A 152 3.59 -20.46 7.55
CA ILE A 152 4.47 -19.89 8.59
C ILE A 152 5.83 -20.59 8.56
N ASP A 153 5.86 -21.92 8.56
CA ASP A 153 7.10 -22.69 8.53
C ASP A 153 7.93 -22.33 7.31
N LEU A 154 7.29 -22.30 6.14
CA LEU A 154 7.98 -21.95 4.89
C LEU A 154 8.48 -20.51 4.87
N ALA A 155 7.73 -19.56 5.44
CA ALA A 155 8.13 -18.18 5.53
C ALA A 155 9.34 -17.99 6.47
N ILE A 156 9.37 -18.69 7.61
CA ILE A 156 10.48 -18.69 8.56
C ILE A 156 11.74 -19.26 7.92
N GLU A 157 11.65 -20.38 7.20
CA GLU A 157 12.77 -20.99 6.48
C GLU A 157 13.41 -20.02 5.47
N HIS A 158 12.65 -19.04 4.98
CA HIS A 158 13.09 -18.06 4.00
C HIS A 158 13.29 -16.65 4.55
N ASN A 159 13.58 -16.51 5.84
CA ASN A 159 13.93 -15.26 6.55
C ASN A 159 12.77 -14.27 6.72
N ALA A 160 11.55 -14.74 6.99
CA ALA A 160 10.53 -13.84 7.49
C ALA A 160 10.97 -13.21 8.82
N GLU A 161 10.82 -11.88 8.95
CA GLU A 161 11.26 -11.15 10.15
C GLU A 161 10.25 -11.24 11.30
N ASP A 162 8.95 -11.21 10.95
CA ASP A 162 7.87 -11.23 11.92
C ASP A 162 6.62 -11.86 11.29
N ILE A 163 5.80 -12.51 12.11
CA ILE A 163 4.58 -13.16 11.66
C ILE A 163 3.46 -12.83 12.65
N LEU A 164 2.36 -12.31 12.11
CA LEU A 164 1.11 -12.14 12.83
C LEU A 164 0.16 -13.27 12.43
N GLN A 165 -0.34 -14.02 13.40
CA GLN A 165 -1.36 -15.04 13.20
C GLN A 165 -2.55 -14.79 14.14
N GLU A 166 -3.76 -14.71 13.56
CA GLU A 166 -5.02 -14.64 14.30
C GLU A 166 -6.06 -15.52 13.59
N ASP A 167 -6.58 -16.53 14.28
CA ASP A 167 -7.51 -17.51 13.71
C ASP A 167 -7.01 -18.06 12.34
N ASN A 168 -7.71 -17.75 11.26
CA ASN A 168 -7.37 -18.15 9.91
C ASN A 168 -6.57 -17.07 9.12
N TYR A 169 -6.23 -15.95 9.78
CA TYR A 169 -5.43 -14.89 9.18
C TYR A 169 -3.95 -15.09 9.46
N VAL A 170 -3.12 -14.90 8.43
CA VAL A 170 -1.66 -14.90 8.53
C VAL A 170 -1.12 -13.67 7.81
N GLU A 171 -0.26 -12.91 8.48
CA GLU A 171 0.48 -11.80 7.88
C GLU A 171 1.98 -12.00 8.13
N ILE A 172 2.74 -12.03 7.05
CA ILE A 172 4.19 -12.25 7.06
C ILE A 172 4.88 -10.93 6.77
N HIS A 173 5.78 -10.51 7.66
CA HIS A 173 6.63 -9.34 7.51
C HIS A 173 8.04 -9.78 7.13
N THR A 174 8.60 -9.12 6.12
CA THR A 174 9.93 -9.43 5.61
C THR A 174 10.78 -8.17 5.48
N ASP A 175 12.10 -8.30 5.47
CA ASP A 175 12.92 -7.24 4.91
C ASP A 175 12.57 -7.01 3.44
N LYS A 176 12.79 -5.78 2.96
CA LYS A 176 12.56 -5.42 1.56
C LYS A 176 13.33 -6.32 0.59
N SER A 177 14.55 -6.78 0.96
CA SER A 177 15.39 -7.62 0.12
C SER A 177 14.87 -9.04 -0.05
N ASP A 178 14.21 -9.58 0.98
CA ASP A 178 13.74 -10.97 1.01
C ASP A 178 12.30 -11.12 0.50
N TYR A 179 11.54 -10.01 0.44
CA TYR A 179 10.14 -9.97 0.08
C TYR A 179 9.80 -10.73 -1.22
N LEU A 180 10.50 -10.41 -2.32
CA LEU A 180 10.21 -11.02 -3.62
C LEU A 180 10.55 -12.52 -3.65
N ASN A 181 11.59 -12.93 -2.91
CA ASN A 181 11.95 -14.33 -2.79
C ASN A 181 10.89 -15.10 -2.01
N ILE A 182 10.46 -14.61 -0.86
CA ILE A 182 9.42 -15.23 -0.03
C ILE A 182 8.10 -15.31 -0.80
N ALA A 183 7.66 -14.23 -1.45
CA ALA A 183 6.45 -14.22 -2.26
C ALA A 183 6.50 -15.26 -3.39
N LYS A 184 7.66 -15.42 -4.04
CA LYS A 184 7.86 -16.43 -5.08
C LYS A 184 7.79 -17.83 -4.49
N VAL A 185 8.52 -18.11 -3.41
CA VAL A 185 8.56 -19.43 -2.78
C VAL A 185 7.17 -19.86 -2.32
N LEU A 186 6.40 -18.96 -1.71
CA LEU A 186 5.02 -19.24 -1.30
C LEU A 186 4.15 -19.63 -2.49
N LYS A 187 4.23 -18.89 -3.60
CA LYS A 187 3.49 -19.22 -4.84
C LYS A 187 3.92 -20.56 -5.45
N ASP A 188 5.22 -20.83 -5.50
CA ASP A 188 5.76 -22.07 -6.08
C ASP A 188 5.33 -23.32 -5.27
N ASN A 189 4.90 -23.13 -4.01
CA ASN A 189 4.34 -24.18 -3.16
C ASN A 189 2.80 -24.14 -3.07
N ASP A 190 2.13 -23.51 -4.03
CA ASP A 190 0.66 -23.40 -4.11
C ASP A 190 0.00 -22.68 -2.93
N PHE A 191 0.74 -21.79 -2.23
CA PHE A 191 0.20 -20.87 -1.24
C PHE A 191 -0.10 -19.52 -1.90
N ILE A 192 -1.32 -19.40 -2.42
CA ILE A 192 -1.77 -18.17 -3.06
C ILE A 192 -2.20 -17.18 -1.98
N PHE A 193 -1.51 -16.04 -1.89
CA PHE A 193 -1.81 -14.98 -0.93
C PHE A 193 -2.91 -14.04 -1.45
N ASP A 194 -3.64 -13.42 -0.53
CA ASP A 194 -4.66 -12.42 -0.86
C ASP A 194 -4.05 -11.07 -1.17
N ASN A 195 -2.99 -10.68 -0.44
CA ASN A 195 -2.25 -9.46 -0.71
C ASN A 195 -0.74 -9.67 -0.53
N ALA A 196 0.04 -8.96 -1.35
CA ALA A 196 1.48 -8.86 -1.21
C ALA A 196 1.94 -7.49 -1.69
N GLU A 197 2.62 -6.72 -0.81
CA GLU A 197 3.07 -5.39 -1.12
C GLU A 197 4.28 -4.96 -0.27
N LEU A 198 4.98 -3.92 -0.75
CA LEU A 198 5.99 -3.23 0.03
C LEU A 198 5.35 -2.05 0.74
N GLU A 199 5.39 -2.06 2.06
CA GLU A 199 4.80 -1.02 2.90
C GLU A 199 5.85 -0.29 3.74
N MET A 200 5.51 0.94 4.13
CA MET A 200 6.30 1.72 5.08
C MET A 200 5.79 1.46 6.49
N HIS A 201 6.60 0.82 7.32
CA HIS A 201 6.29 0.51 8.71
C HIS A 201 7.07 1.40 9.66
N ALA A 202 6.38 2.00 10.64
CA ALA A 202 7.00 2.79 11.68
C ALA A 202 7.15 1.98 12.97
N ASP A 203 8.36 2.04 13.55
CA ASP A 203 8.65 1.39 14.85
C ASP A 203 7.98 2.15 16.02
N THR A 204 7.81 3.47 15.88
CA THR A 204 7.16 4.33 16.89
C THR A 204 5.73 4.62 16.50
N LYS A 205 4.77 4.32 17.39
CA LYS A 205 3.35 4.56 17.18
C LYS A 205 2.86 5.79 17.94
N VAL A 206 1.79 6.40 17.44
CA VAL A 206 1.04 7.48 18.08
C VAL A 206 -0.38 6.99 18.31
N ASP A 207 -0.75 6.83 19.58
CA ASP A 207 -2.09 6.41 19.97
C ASP A 207 -3.08 7.56 19.83
N LEU A 208 -4.15 7.34 19.10
CA LEU A 208 -5.24 8.30 18.92
C LEU A 208 -6.53 7.77 19.54
N ALA A 209 -7.26 8.63 20.24
CA ALA A 209 -8.54 8.30 20.85
C ALA A 209 -9.57 9.43 20.69
N GLY A 210 -10.85 9.08 20.75
CA GLY A 210 -11.96 10.05 20.73
C GLY A 210 -11.95 10.95 19.49
N ASP A 211 -12.08 12.24 19.68
CA ASP A 211 -12.20 13.24 18.59
C ASP A 211 -10.95 13.29 17.69
N ASP A 212 -9.75 13.01 18.25
CA ASP A 212 -8.51 12.96 17.47
C ASP A 212 -8.51 11.79 16.49
N ALA A 213 -8.97 10.61 16.93
CA ALA A 213 -9.13 9.44 16.07
C ALA A 213 -10.17 9.70 14.96
N ASP A 214 -11.33 10.28 15.31
CA ASP A 214 -12.38 10.60 14.35
C ASP A 214 -11.93 11.66 13.32
N SER A 215 -11.17 12.65 13.75
CA SER A 215 -10.60 13.68 12.86
C SER A 215 -9.54 13.07 11.94
N PHE A 216 -8.69 12.18 12.47
CA PHE A 216 -7.66 11.52 11.70
C PHE A 216 -8.25 10.56 10.64
N ILE A 217 -9.32 9.83 10.97
CA ILE A 217 -10.04 8.99 10.01
C ILE A 217 -10.58 9.82 8.83
N LYS A 218 -11.18 10.99 9.12
CA LYS A 218 -11.66 11.91 8.06
C LYS A 218 -10.51 12.47 7.22
N PHE A 219 -9.35 12.75 7.83
CA PHE A 219 -8.15 13.12 7.09
C PHE A 219 -7.71 12.00 6.15
N MET A 220 -7.62 10.75 6.65
CA MET A 220 -7.24 9.58 5.84
C MET A 220 -8.20 9.36 4.67
N ASP A 221 -9.50 9.49 4.91
CA ASP A 221 -10.48 9.41 3.82
C ASP A 221 -10.26 10.50 2.77
N ALA A 222 -9.99 11.74 3.19
CA ALA A 222 -9.81 12.85 2.27
C ALA A 222 -8.51 12.75 1.46
N ILE A 223 -7.41 12.27 2.06
CA ILE A 223 -6.13 12.13 1.35
C ILE A 223 -6.14 10.94 0.38
N GLU A 224 -6.76 9.82 0.76
CA GLU A 224 -6.92 8.64 -0.09
C GLU A 224 -7.90 8.87 -1.25
N GLU A 225 -8.79 9.87 -1.13
CA GLU A 225 -9.71 10.30 -2.17
C GLU A 225 -9.02 11.01 -3.35
N LEU A 226 -7.81 11.53 -3.17
CA LEU A 226 -7.08 12.20 -4.24
C LEU A 226 -6.67 11.21 -5.33
N ASP A 227 -6.90 11.56 -6.60
CA ASP A 227 -6.70 10.65 -7.73
C ASP A 227 -5.23 10.31 -7.99
N ASP A 228 -4.31 11.16 -7.57
CA ASP A 228 -2.87 10.95 -7.73
C ASP A 228 -2.23 10.19 -6.58
N VAL A 229 -2.93 10.04 -5.44
CA VAL A 229 -2.42 9.31 -4.27
C VAL A 229 -2.52 7.80 -4.50
N GLN A 230 -1.39 7.11 -4.41
CA GLN A 230 -1.30 5.64 -4.49
C GLN A 230 -1.41 5.02 -3.11
N ASN A 231 -0.52 5.39 -2.19
CA ASN A 231 -0.44 4.86 -0.85
C ASN A 231 -0.32 5.98 0.18
N VAL A 232 -0.86 5.74 1.37
CA VAL A 232 -0.66 6.58 2.54
C VAL A 232 -0.21 5.71 3.69
N TYR A 233 0.94 6.04 4.29
CA TYR A 233 1.48 5.34 5.44
C TYR A 233 1.52 6.28 6.63
N THR A 234 1.19 5.74 7.80
CA THR A 234 1.13 6.51 9.04
C THR A 234 1.64 5.69 10.21
N ASN A 235 2.05 6.37 11.26
CA ASN A 235 2.35 5.74 12.53
C ASN A 235 1.22 5.86 13.56
N ALA A 236 0.00 6.15 13.12
CA ALA A 236 -1.18 6.18 13.98
C ALA A 236 -1.59 4.78 14.43
N GLU A 237 -1.96 4.67 15.69
CA GLU A 237 -2.67 3.52 16.25
C GLU A 237 -3.95 4.02 16.91
N TYR A 238 -5.10 3.44 16.58
CA TYR A 238 -6.39 3.85 17.13
C TYR A 238 -7.39 2.70 17.16
N GLU A 239 -8.18 2.67 18.22
CA GLU A 239 -9.34 1.78 18.29
C GLU A 239 -10.52 2.45 17.57
N GLN A 240 -11.04 1.79 16.55
CA GLN A 240 -12.24 2.25 15.90
C GLN A 240 -13.45 1.70 16.63
N LYS A 241 -14.36 2.57 17.08
CA LYS A 241 -15.66 2.13 17.57
C LYS A 241 -16.41 1.49 16.40
N LEU A 242 -16.67 0.19 16.52
CA LEU A 242 -17.60 -0.51 15.62
C LEU A 242 -18.98 0.13 15.80
N SER A 243 -19.43 0.87 14.80
CA SER A 243 -20.79 1.43 14.70
C SER A 243 -21.68 0.46 13.95
#